data_1f2591a77bee70e9977cb40d8fd0b727
#
_entry.id   1f2591a77bee70e9977cb40d8fd0b727
#
_cell.length_a   1.000
_cell.length_b   1.000
_cell.length_c   1.000
_cell.angle_alpha   90.00
_cell.angle_beta   90.00
_cell.angle_gamma   90.00
#
_symmetry.space_group_name_H-M   'P 1'
#
loop_
_entity.id
_entity.type
_entity.pdbx_description
1 polymer ?
#
loop_
_entity_poly.entity_id
_entity_poly.type
_entity_poly.pdbx_seq_one_letter_code
_entity_poly.pdbx_strand_id
1 'polypeptide(L)'
;MTTTSEKTDAAPPAVDLVTQTNDDREESVAKGTLIIRAAEEAGIEIPRFCDHPLLDPVGACRQCLVEVWMPGRPGPDGTPGEPTQMQGPPGRMKPQASCTMTVAPGMVVKTQYSSEGADKAQQGVMELLLINHPLDCPVCDKGGECPLQDQTMAFGPVSYTHLTLPTN
;
A
#
# COMPACT_ATOMS: atom_id res chain seq x y z
N MET A 1 -27.05 -47.46 22.71
CA MET A 1 -27.55 -46.07 22.90
C MET A 1 -26.48 -45.12 22.44
N THR A 2 -26.56 -44.70 21.18
CA THR A 2 -25.58 -43.83 20.51
C THR A 2 -26.16 -42.44 20.51
N THR A 3 -25.58 -41.56 21.33
CA THR A 3 -25.93 -40.12 21.35
C THR A 3 -25.20 -39.41 20.23
N THR A 4 -25.95 -39.05 19.22
CA THR A 4 -25.49 -38.18 18.13
C THR A 4 -25.41 -36.75 18.67
N SER A 5 -24.19 -36.21 18.79
CA SER A 5 -23.95 -34.80 19.15
C SER A 5 -24.25 -33.96 17.90
N GLU A 6 -25.32 -33.19 17.92
CA GLU A 6 -25.61 -32.15 16.94
C GLU A 6 -24.58 -31.02 17.10
N LYS A 7 -23.73 -30.89 16.09
CA LYS A 7 -22.81 -29.74 15.95
C LYS A 7 -23.64 -28.56 15.46
N THR A 8 -23.97 -27.67 16.36
CA THR A 8 -24.60 -26.39 16.02
C THR A 8 -23.59 -25.57 15.20
N ASP A 9 -23.80 -25.47 13.89
CA ASP A 9 -23.11 -24.52 13.02
C ASP A 9 -23.57 -23.11 13.43
N ALA A 10 -22.76 -22.47 14.28
CA ALA A 10 -22.90 -21.05 14.56
C ALA A 10 -22.56 -20.30 13.26
N ALA A 11 -23.51 -19.51 12.77
CA ALA A 11 -23.27 -18.61 11.65
C ALA A 11 -22.04 -17.73 11.96
N PRO A 12 -21.15 -17.50 10.98
CA PRO A 12 -19.98 -16.67 11.19
C PRO A 12 -20.43 -15.27 11.67
N PRO A 13 -19.70 -14.65 12.60
CA PRO A 13 -20.05 -13.32 13.10
C PRO A 13 -20.15 -12.35 11.92
N ALA A 14 -21.18 -11.51 11.93
CA ALA A 14 -21.36 -10.46 10.94
C ALA A 14 -20.10 -9.57 10.94
N VAL A 15 -19.37 -9.55 9.85
CA VAL A 15 -18.18 -8.72 9.69
C VAL A 15 -18.65 -7.32 9.31
N ASP A 16 -18.31 -6.29 10.10
CA ASP A 16 -18.53 -4.91 9.75
C ASP A 16 -17.71 -4.59 8.49
N LEU A 17 -18.38 -4.37 7.37
CA LEU A 17 -17.75 -4.00 6.11
C LEU A 17 -17.59 -2.48 6.00
N VAL A 18 -16.47 -2.06 5.46
CA VAL A 18 -16.13 -0.67 5.20
C VAL A 18 -15.89 -0.50 3.71
N THR A 19 -16.59 0.45 3.09
CA THR A 19 -16.40 0.78 1.67
C THR A 19 -15.35 1.86 1.52
N GLN A 20 -14.38 1.63 0.65
CA GLN A 20 -13.35 2.58 0.23
C GLN A 20 -13.15 2.52 -1.29
N THR A 21 -12.40 3.48 -1.83
CA THR A 21 -12.04 3.51 -3.26
C THR A 21 -10.52 3.43 -3.39
N ASN A 22 -10.03 2.43 -4.13
CA ASN A 22 -8.62 2.29 -4.51
C ASN A 22 -8.49 2.49 -6.02
N ASP A 23 -7.73 3.50 -6.46
CA ASP A 23 -7.50 3.80 -7.89
C ASP A 23 -8.78 3.71 -8.74
N ASP A 24 -9.84 4.40 -8.29
CA ASP A 24 -11.18 4.43 -8.89
C ASP A 24 -11.97 3.10 -8.83
N ARG A 25 -11.49 2.09 -8.08
CA ARG A 25 -12.24 0.87 -7.79
C ARG A 25 -12.84 0.95 -6.40
N GLU A 26 -14.16 0.79 -6.34
CA GLU A 26 -14.89 0.75 -5.06
C GLU A 26 -14.83 -0.67 -4.48
N GLU A 27 -14.46 -0.76 -3.20
CA GLU A 27 -14.27 -2.02 -2.50
C GLU A 27 -14.89 -1.99 -1.12
N SER A 28 -15.38 -3.16 -0.70
CA SER A 28 -15.91 -3.36 0.64
C SER A 28 -15.06 -4.39 1.36
N VAL A 29 -14.32 -3.94 2.36
CA VAL A 29 -13.40 -4.77 3.15
C VAL A 29 -13.79 -4.78 4.62
N ALA A 30 -13.28 -5.74 5.37
CA ALA A 30 -13.51 -5.81 6.80
C ALA A 30 -12.95 -4.58 7.52
N LYS A 31 -13.69 -4.06 8.51
CA LYS A 31 -13.22 -2.97 9.36
C LYS A 31 -11.91 -3.34 10.04
N GLY A 32 -10.93 -2.45 9.96
CA GLY A 32 -9.58 -2.68 10.51
C GLY A 32 -8.60 -3.28 9.52
N THR A 33 -9.02 -3.60 8.28
CA THR A 33 -8.12 -4.00 7.21
C THR A 33 -7.14 -2.86 6.90
N LEU A 34 -5.87 -3.20 6.65
CA LEU A 34 -4.86 -2.25 6.23
C LEU A 34 -5.05 -1.88 4.75
N ILE A 35 -4.74 -0.65 4.38
CA ILE A 35 -4.86 -0.17 2.99
C ILE A 35 -4.12 -1.10 2.02
N ILE A 36 -2.92 -1.57 2.39
CA ILE A 36 -2.13 -2.45 1.53
C ILE A 36 -2.82 -3.80 1.28
N ARG A 37 -3.55 -4.34 2.28
CA ARG A 37 -4.31 -5.58 2.13
C ARG A 37 -5.54 -5.39 1.27
N ALA A 38 -6.25 -4.30 1.46
CA ALA A 38 -7.38 -3.94 0.62
C ALA A 38 -6.94 -3.77 -0.85
N ALA A 39 -5.82 -3.11 -1.11
CA ALA A 39 -5.27 -2.99 -2.46
C ALA A 39 -4.90 -4.36 -3.07
N GLU A 40 -4.34 -5.29 -2.28
CA GLU A 40 -4.07 -6.67 -2.73
C GLU A 40 -5.35 -7.42 -3.11
N GLU A 41 -6.42 -7.29 -2.32
CA GLU A 41 -7.73 -7.87 -2.64
C GLU A 41 -8.29 -7.32 -3.95
N ALA A 42 -8.04 -6.03 -4.24
CA ALA A 42 -8.35 -5.37 -5.50
C ALA A 42 -7.48 -5.80 -6.69
N GLY A 43 -6.42 -6.53 -6.46
CA GLY A 43 -5.42 -6.84 -7.46
C GLY A 43 -4.50 -5.67 -7.81
N ILE A 44 -4.37 -4.70 -6.89
CA ILE A 44 -3.46 -3.56 -7.02
C ILE A 44 -2.20 -3.85 -6.20
N GLU A 45 -1.07 -3.97 -6.87
CA GLU A 45 0.22 -4.20 -6.22
C GLU A 45 0.81 -2.87 -5.73
N ILE A 46 1.11 -2.80 -4.42
CA ILE A 46 1.84 -1.68 -3.81
C ILE A 46 3.22 -2.19 -3.38
N PRO A 47 4.32 -1.53 -3.84
CA PRO A 47 5.67 -1.96 -3.52
C PRO A 47 5.97 -1.89 -2.02
N ARG A 48 6.75 -2.83 -1.50
CA ARG A 48 7.08 -2.91 -0.07
C ARG A 48 8.31 -3.77 0.20
N PHE A 49 9.00 -3.51 1.33
CA PHE A 49 10.09 -4.35 1.84
C PHE A 49 9.83 -4.85 3.25
N CYS A 50 9.31 -4.00 4.14
CA CYS A 50 9.19 -4.30 5.57
C CYS A 50 7.81 -4.82 5.99
N ASP A 51 6.89 -5.03 5.05
CA ASP A 51 5.56 -5.54 5.32
C ASP A 51 5.46 -7.02 4.97
N HIS A 52 4.86 -7.79 5.88
CA HIS A 52 4.57 -9.21 5.68
C HIS A 52 3.26 -9.58 6.38
N PRO A 53 2.38 -10.41 5.77
CA PRO A 53 1.06 -10.75 6.35
C PRO A 53 1.09 -11.38 7.74
N LEU A 54 2.20 -12.03 8.11
CA LEU A 54 2.38 -12.72 9.40
C LEU A 54 3.12 -11.88 10.45
N LEU A 55 3.48 -10.63 10.13
CA LEU A 55 4.21 -9.73 11.03
C LEU A 55 3.40 -8.47 11.31
N ASP A 56 3.63 -7.89 12.48
CA ASP A 56 3.04 -6.60 12.81
C ASP A 56 3.57 -5.49 11.90
N PRO A 57 2.70 -4.59 11.41
CA PRO A 57 3.10 -3.50 10.54
C PRO A 57 4.07 -2.55 11.23
N VAL A 58 5.23 -2.31 10.64
CA VAL A 58 6.27 -1.43 11.20
C VAL A 58 6.41 -0.10 10.46
N GLY A 59 6.05 -0.05 9.18
CA GLY A 59 6.10 1.17 8.36
C GLY A 59 7.50 1.77 8.17
N ALA A 60 8.56 0.96 8.30
CA ALA A 60 9.94 1.43 8.35
C ALA A 60 10.54 1.74 6.97
N CYS A 61 10.30 0.91 5.95
CA CYS A 61 10.92 1.06 4.63
C CYS A 61 10.38 2.24 3.83
N ARG A 62 9.16 2.66 4.09
CA ARG A 62 8.46 3.75 3.40
C ARG A 62 8.25 3.54 1.89
N GLN A 63 8.43 2.32 1.39
CA GLN A 63 8.22 2.03 -0.04
C GLN A 63 6.74 1.99 -0.41
N CYS A 64 5.85 1.63 0.51
CA CYS A 64 4.41 1.53 0.31
C CYS A 64 3.64 2.86 0.46
N LEU A 65 4.26 3.98 0.12
CA LEU A 65 3.64 5.31 0.22
C LEU A 65 2.53 5.48 -0.83
N VAL A 66 1.38 5.93 -0.37
CA VAL A 66 0.19 6.20 -1.19
C VAL A 66 -0.39 7.58 -0.84
N GLU A 67 -1.18 8.12 -1.73
CA GLU A 67 -1.98 9.32 -1.47
C GLU A 67 -3.32 8.91 -0.87
N VAL A 68 -3.71 9.58 0.22
CA VAL A 68 -4.95 9.27 0.94
C VAL A 68 -5.83 10.51 1.05
N TRP A 69 -7.09 10.34 0.71
CA TRP A 69 -8.14 11.33 0.87
C TRP A 69 -9.13 10.83 1.91
N MET A 70 -9.34 11.64 2.94
CA MET A 70 -10.30 11.32 3.98
C MET A 70 -11.65 11.94 3.64
N PRO A 71 -12.77 11.27 3.99
CA PRO A 71 -14.09 11.86 3.81
C PRO A 71 -14.17 13.20 4.55
N GLY A 72 -14.74 14.18 3.89
CA GLY A 72 -14.95 15.50 4.49
C GLY A 72 -15.90 15.44 5.69
N ARG A 73 -15.82 16.43 6.58
CA ARG A 73 -16.79 16.53 7.68
C ARG A 73 -18.18 16.76 7.12
N PRO A 74 -19.20 16.04 7.61
CA PRO A 74 -20.57 16.32 7.22
C PRO A 74 -20.93 17.78 7.51
N GLY A 75 -21.59 18.41 6.55
CA GLY A 75 -22.15 19.75 6.75
C GLY A 75 -23.24 19.76 7.86
N PRO A 76 -23.62 20.93 8.34
CA PRO A 76 -24.69 21.06 9.34
C PRO A 76 -26.03 20.48 8.86
N ASP A 77 -26.23 20.33 7.56
CA ASP A 77 -27.42 19.77 6.91
C ASP A 77 -27.29 18.24 6.68
N GLY A 78 -26.25 17.57 7.21
CA GLY A 78 -26.05 16.15 7.03
C GLY A 78 -25.54 15.74 5.64
N THR A 79 -25.19 16.70 4.78
CA THR A 79 -24.60 16.43 3.47
C THR A 79 -23.17 15.92 3.64
N PRO A 80 -22.74 14.88 2.87
CA PRO A 80 -21.36 14.43 2.89
C PRO A 80 -20.45 15.59 2.50
N GLY A 81 -19.41 15.86 3.32
CA GLY A 81 -18.39 16.85 2.98
C GLY A 81 -17.52 16.34 1.83
N GLU A 82 -16.90 17.25 1.07
CA GLU A 82 -15.96 16.88 0.03
C GLU A 82 -14.74 16.18 0.62
N PRO A 83 -14.23 15.11 -0.03
CA PRO A 83 -13.04 14.42 0.42
C PRO A 83 -11.85 15.39 0.54
N THR A 84 -11.13 15.31 1.65
CA THR A 84 -9.99 16.16 1.93
C THR A 84 -8.70 15.33 1.86
N GLN A 85 -7.78 15.74 1.00
CA GLN A 85 -6.46 15.13 0.90
C GLN A 85 -5.68 15.28 2.21
N MET A 86 -5.02 14.22 2.64
CA MET A 86 -4.08 14.30 3.76
C MET A 86 -2.87 15.13 3.35
N GLN A 87 -2.79 16.33 3.88
CA GLN A 87 -1.77 17.31 3.51
C GLN A 87 -0.60 17.30 4.51
N GLY A 88 0.59 17.53 3.97
CA GLY A 88 1.81 17.85 4.71
C GLY A 88 1.96 19.37 4.89
N PRO A 89 3.18 19.92 4.73
CA PRO A 89 3.42 21.35 4.65
C PRO A 89 2.55 22.01 3.58
N PRO A 90 2.24 23.31 3.71
CA PRO A 90 1.31 23.97 2.81
C PRO A 90 1.57 23.69 1.33
N GLY A 91 0.53 23.23 0.62
CA GLY A 91 0.57 22.94 -0.82
C GLY A 91 1.26 21.62 -1.21
N ARG A 92 1.60 20.76 -0.26
CA ARG A 92 2.19 19.44 -0.55
C ARG A 92 1.35 18.32 0.00
N MET A 93 1.16 17.26 -0.81
CA MET A 93 0.63 15.99 -0.36
C MET A 93 1.49 15.40 0.76
N LYS A 94 0.86 14.78 1.76
CA LYS A 94 1.54 13.98 2.77
C LYS A 94 1.32 12.50 2.46
N PRO A 95 2.26 11.83 1.80
CA PRO A 95 2.11 10.41 1.51
C PRO A 95 2.02 9.59 2.79
N GLN A 96 1.15 8.60 2.79
CA GLN A 96 0.89 7.71 3.91
C GLN A 96 1.42 6.31 3.63
N ALA A 97 1.89 5.62 4.67
CA ALA A 97 2.32 4.23 4.54
C ALA A 97 1.09 3.32 4.55
N SER A 98 0.76 2.72 3.42
CA SER A 98 -0.41 1.84 3.27
C SER A 98 -0.35 0.59 4.17
N CYS A 99 0.84 0.16 4.55
CA CYS A 99 1.02 -0.99 5.44
C CYS A 99 0.73 -0.71 6.92
N THR A 100 0.55 0.56 7.33
CA THR A 100 0.27 0.92 8.73
C THR A 100 -1.06 1.63 8.91
N MET A 101 -1.72 2.01 7.85
CA MET A 101 -2.99 2.74 7.90
C MET A 101 -4.15 1.80 7.62
N THR A 102 -5.17 1.84 8.47
CA THR A 102 -6.41 1.08 8.29
C THR A 102 -7.39 1.83 7.42
N VAL A 103 -8.21 1.09 6.69
CA VAL A 103 -9.28 1.66 5.86
C VAL A 103 -10.34 2.34 6.71
N ALA A 104 -10.89 3.43 6.19
CA ALA A 104 -12.01 4.15 6.79
C ALA A 104 -13.15 4.32 5.77
N PRO A 105 -14.41 4.41 6.24
CA PRO A 105 -15.57 4.59 5.35
C PRO A 105 -15.41 5.85 4.48
N GLY A 106 -15.60 5.70 3.16
CA GLY A 106 -15.49 6.80 2.22
C GLY A 106 -14.07 7.34 2.01
N MET A 107 -13.04 6.60 2.44
CA MET A 107 -11.65 6.90 2.13
C MET A 107 -11.39 6.68 0.64
N VAL A 108 -10.60 7.56 0.03
CA VAL A 108 -10.08 7.39 -1.33
C VAL A 108 -8.57 7.26 -1.26
N VAL A 109 -8.06 6.19 -1.81
CA VAL A 109 -6.62 5.89 -1.88
C VAL A 109 -6.19 5.93 -3.33
N LYS A 110 -5.09 6.63 -3.60
CA LYS A 110 -4.46 6.67 -4.93
C LYS A 110 -3.05 6.14 -4.81
N THR A 111 -2.78 5.07 -5.56
CA THR A 111 -1.47 4.43 -5.59
C THR A 111 -0.57 5.04 -6.66
N GLN A 112 0.57 4.45 -6.93
CA GLN A 112 1.49 4.86 -8.00
C GLN A 112 0.85 4.87 -9.40
N TYR A 113 -0.25 4.15 -9.58
CA TYR A 113 -0.92 4.06 -10.89
C TYR A 113 -1.84 5.25 -11.17
N SER A 114 -2.34 5.92 -10.14
CA SER A 114 -3.30 7.03 -10.26
C SER A 114 -2.83 8.35 -9.65
N SER A 115 -1.72 8.36 -8.92
CA SER A 115 -1.13 9.55 -8.30
C SER A 115 0.34 9.71 -8.66
N GLU A 116 0.66 10.75 -9.42
CA GLU A 116 2.04 11.15 -9.70
C GLU A 116 2.84 11.44 -8.41
N GLY A 117 2.18 11.94 -7.36
CA GLY A 117 2.80 12.20 -6.08
C GLY A 117 3.20 10.93 -5.33
N ALA A 118 2.36 9.89 -5.38
CA ALA A 118 2.66 8.59 -4.80
C ALA A 118 3.79 7.90 -5.58
N ASP A 119 3.73 7.91 -6.91
CA ASP A 119 4.76 7.37 -7.79
C ASP A 119 6.12 8.02 -7.53
N LYS A 120 6.21 9.34 -7.54
CA LYS A 120 7.45 10.07 -7.21
C LYS A 120 7.97 9.78 -5.80
N ALA A 121 7.08 9.63 -4.82
CA ALA A 121 7.48 9.31 -3.45
C ALA A 121 8.10 7.91 -3.36
N GLN A 122 7.52 6.93 -4.03
CA GLN A 122 8.03 5.56 -4.09
C GLN A 122 9.37 5.49 -4.86
N GLN A 123 9.47 6.18 -6.00
CA GLN A 123 10.73 6.31 -6.76
C GLN A 123 11.84 6.93 -5.91
N GLY A 124 11.53 8.00 -5.16
CA GLY A 124 12.50 8.66 -4.28
C GLY A 124 13.00 7.73 -3.15
N VAL A 125 12.14 6.87 -2.59
CA VAL A 125 12.57 5.85 -1.61
C VAL A 125 13.50 4.84 -2.28
N MET A 126 13.18 4.40 -3.50
CA MET A 126 14.01 3.49 -4.25
C MET A 126 15.39 4.09 -4.57
N GLU A 127 15.43 5.37 -4.97
CA GLU A 127 16.68 6.10 -5.17
C GLU A 127 17.55 6.12 -3.91
N LEU A 128 16.96 6.40 -2.74
CA LEU A 128 17.68 6.40 -1.47
C LEU A 128 18.25 5.02 -1.12
N LEU A 129 17.57 3.94 -1.46
CA LEU A 129 18.06 2.58 -1.26
C LEU A 129 19.20 2.23 -2.21
N LEU A 130 19.14 2.72 -3.45
CA LEU A 130 20.10 2.36 -4.50
C LEU A 130 21.38 3.21 -4.45
N ILE A 131 21.33 4.46 -4.00
CA ILE A 131 22.45 5.41 -4.09
C ILE A 131 23.71 4.94 -3.38
N ASN A 132 23.59 4.15 -2.31
CA ASN A 132 24.71 3.59 -1.56
C ASN A 132 24.77 2.06 -1.64
N HIS A 133 23.93 1.45 -2.48
CA HIS A 133 23.92 0.00 -2.62
C HIS A 133 25.09 -0.47 -3.50
N PRO A 134 25.88 -1.49 -3.08
CA PRO A 134 26.96 -2.02 -3.91
C PRO A 134 26.46 -2.55 -5.26
N LEU A 135 27.19 -2.25 -6.34
CA LEU A 135 26.87 -2.73 -7.69
C LEU A 135 27.50 -4.11 -7.98
N ASP A 136 27.55 -4.96 -6.99
CA ASP A 136 28.21 -6.27 -7.04
C ASP A 136 27.21 -7.42 -7.31
N CYS A 137 26.10 -7.15 -7.98
CA CYS A 137 25.07 -8.15 -8.26
C CYS A 137 25.60 -9.46 -8.88
N PRO A 138 26.57 -9.47 -9.80
CA PRO A 138 27.08 -10.71 -10.37
C PRO A 138 27.79 -11.64 -9.39
N VAL A 139 28.27 -11.12 -8.27
CA VAL A 139 28.96 -11.87 -7.20
C VAL A 139 28.19 -11.86 -5.88
N CYS A 140 26.99 -11.31 -5.88
CA CYS A 140 26.12 -11.24 -4.72
C CYS A 140 25.32 -12.54 -4.58
N ASP A 141 25.33 -13.14 -3.39
CA ASP A 141 24.58 -14.37 -3.10
C ASP A 141 23.06 -14.21 -3.29
N LYS A 142 22.56 -12.96 -3.28
CA LYS A 142 21.13 -12.62 -3.50
C LYS A 142 20.81 -12.32 -4.97
N GLY A 143 21.79 -12.33 -5.86
CA GLY A 143 21.59 -12.06 -7.28
C GLY A 143 20.59 -13.04 -7.91
N GLY A 144 19.56 -12.51 -8.60
CA GLY A 144 18.48 -13.29 -9.20
C GLY A 144 17.30 -13.63 -8.27
N GLU A 145 17.44 -13.46 -6.96
CA GLU A 145 16.39 -13.62 -5.95
C GLU A 145 16.26 -12.37 -5.06
N CYS A 146 16.66 -11.23 -5.58
CA CYS A 146 16.80 -10.01 -4.80
C CYS A 146 15.53 -9.13 -4.88
N PRO A 147 14.80 -8.97 -3.78
CA PRO A 147 13.61 -8.09 -3.76
C PRO A 147 13.94 -6.64 -4.16
N LEU A 148 15.16 -6.16 -3.92
CA LEU A 148 15.57 -4.82 -4.36
C LEU A 148 15.66 -4.75 -5.89
N GLN A 149 16.22 -5.77 -6.55
CA GLN A 149 16.26 -5.82 -8.01
C GLN A 149 14.85 -5.86 -8.59
N ASP A 150 13.97 -6.73 -8.06
CA ASP A 150 12.60 -6.89 -8.54
C ASP A 150 11.80 -5.59 -8.38
N GLN A 151 11.87 -4.97 -7.20
CA GLN A 151 11.19 -3.69 -6.92
C GLN A 151 11.76 -2.54 -7.76
N THR A 152 13.08 -2.53 -8.00
CA THR A 152 13.71 -1.50 -8.85
C THR A 152 13.27 -1.62 -10.30
N MET A 153 13.15 -2.84 -10.80
CA MET A 153 12.70 -3.08 -12.18
C MET A 153 11.23 -2.75 -12.36
N ALA A 154 10.39 -3.04 -11.35
CA ALA A 154 8.94 -2.83 -11.43
C ALA A 154 8.52 -1.38 -11.13
N PHE A 155 9.16 -0.72 -10.17
CA PHE A 155 8.72 0.55 -9.59
C PHE A 155 9.83 1.60 -9.47
N GLY A 156 11.04 1.29 -9.89
CA GLY A 156 12.17 2.21 -9.82
C GLY A 156 12.13 3.28 -10.92
N PRO A 157 12.86 4.38 -10.74
CA PRO A 157 13.01 5.38 -11.77
C PRO A 157 13.73 4.78 -12.99
N VAL A 158 13.22 5.05 -14.17
CA VAL A 158 13.77 4.50 -15.45
C VAL A 158 15.26 4.80 -15.64
N SER A 159 15.74 5.92 -15.08
CA SER A 159 17.15 6.30 -15.13
C SER A 159 18.09 5.32 -14.44
N TYR A 160 17.63 4.61 -13.40
CA TYR A 160 18.45 3.63 -12.69
C TYR A 160 18.52 2.28 -13.40
N THR A 161 17.53 1.93 -14.18
CA THR A 161 17.58 0.68 -14.98
C THR A 161 18.67 0.73 -16.05
N HIS A 162 19.05 1.94 -16.49
CA HIS A 162 20.15 2.14 -17.45
C HIS A 162 21.53 2.29 -16.78
N LEU A 163 21.57 2.70 -15.50
CA LEU A 163 22.83 2.89 -14.77
C LEU A 163 23.29 1.61 -14.07
N THR A 164 22.41 0.67 -13.81
CA THR A 164 22.75 -0.60 -13.13
C THR A 164 23.25 -1.70 -14.06
N LEU A 165 23.21 -1.50 -15.37
CA LEU A 165 23.83 -2.38 -16.33
C LEU A 165 25.20 -1.78 -16.74
N PRO A 166 26.33 -2.27 -16.20
CA PRO A 166 27.61 -1.91 -16.74
C PRO A 166 27.66 -2.43 -18.18
N THR A 167 27.55 -1.52 -19.13
CA THR A 167 27.91 -1.80 -20.52
C THR A 167 29.41 -1.96 -20.58
N ASN A 168 29.89 -3.16 -20.50
CA ASN A 168 31.25 -3.53 -20.95
C ASN A 168 31.22 -3.73 -22.45
#